data_80e0aec0177491914c8e7c116c8cf685
#
_entry.id   80e0aec0177491914c8e7c116c8cf685
#
_cell.length_a   1.000
_cell.length_b   1.000
_cell.length_c   1.000
_cell.angle_alpha   90.00
_cell.angle_beta   90.00
_cell.angle_gamma   90.00
#
_symmetry.space_group_name_H-M   'P 1'
#
loop_
_entity.id
_entity.type
_entity.pdbx_description
1 polymer ?
#
loop_
_entity_poly.entity_id
_entity_poly.type
_entity_poly.pdbx_seq_one_letter_code
_entity_poly.pdbx_strand_id
1 'polypeptide(L)'
;MTKKMNEALAFLRDKYGCPAGEIVSGKESFELALPDGRKIVLLPWRVERRFVELKKIIDGKTLEDVSTFRFASFSAGTDPVRTAARELDLASFLAGSPVCRIFSVRSGDAACNILARLANGMSISVECGSRMPSGADTLDRHEIIARRGVASDRGVDTQVPQRSIDDWTDNGCATFTDVDTELFGLPNDQIWLVRAAFAVLMKPELAPEWNQAAEAMKKYAAAIVKSDAENQPVTL
;
A
#
# COMPACT_ATOMS: atom_id res chain seq x y z
N MET A 1 -19.90 2.33 9.63
CA MET A 1 -18.64 2.66 8.91
C MET A 1 -18.90 2.94 7.44
N THR A 2 -19.39 2.00 6.64
CA THR A 2 -19.65 2.18 5.20
C THR A 2 -20.59 3.33 4.84
N LYS A 3 -21.62 3.62 5.68
CA LYS A 3 -22.57 4.71 5.42
C LYS A 3 -21.89 6.08 5.24
N LYS A 4 -21.03 6.48 6.17
CA LYS A 4 -20.32 7.77 6.07
C LYS A 4 -19.34 7.83 4.89
N MET A 5 -18.66 6.71 4.57
CA MET A 5 -17.81 6.63 3.38
C MET A 5 -18.63 6.79 2.10
N ASN A 6 -19.83 6.19 2.03
CA ASN A 6 -20.72 6.32 0.87
C ASN A 6 -21.32 7.71 0.75
N GLU A 7 -21.62 8.40 1.85
CA GLU A 7 -22.02 9.81 1.83
C GLU A 7 -20.89 10.70 1.25
N ALA A 8 -19.63 10.47 1.67
CA ALA A 8 -18.49 11.18 1.12
C ALA A 8 -18.25 10.86 -0.36
N LEU A 9 -18.38 9.59 -0.75
CA LEU A 9 -18.27 9.18 -2.16
C LEU A 9 -19.37 9.79 -3.02
N ALA A 10 -20.61 9.84 -2.52
CA ALA A 10 -21.74 10.48 -3.21
C ALA A 10 -21.47 11.98 -3.45
N PHE A 11 -20.97 12.69 -2.45
CA PHE A 11 -20.58 14.09 -2.60
C PHE A 11 -19.52 14.29 -3.71
N LEU A 12 -18.49 13.44 -3.75
CA LEU A 12 -17.48 13.51 -4.79
C LEU A 12 -18.06 13.19 -6.18
N ARG A 13 -18.95 12.20 -6.26
CA ARG A 13 -19.62 11.83 -7.51
C ARG A 13 -20.45 13.00 -8.05
N ASP A 14 -21.25 13.63 -7.20
CA ASP A 14 -22.10 14.76 -7.60
C ASP A 14 -21.24 15.95 -8.05
N LYS A 15 -20.13 16.21 -7.34
CA LYS A 15 -19.22 17.31 -7.66
C LYS A 15 -18.48 17.11 -8.99
N TYR A 16 -18.07 15.88 -9.29
CA TYR A 16 -17.22 15.59 -10.46
C TYR A 16 -17.92 14.82 -11.58
N GLY A 17 -19.19 14.51 -11.43
CA GLY A 17 -20.00 13.87 -12.48
C GLY A 17 -19.57 12.44 -12.82
N CYS A 18 -19.05 11.67 -11.83
CA CYS A 18 -18.63 10.31 -12.09
C CYS A 18 -19.74 9.26 -11.91
N PRO A 19 -19.57 8.03 -12.46
CA PRO A 19 -20.58 6.98 -12.42
C PRO A 19 -21.01 6.56 -11.01
N ALA A 20 -22.12 5.85 -10.90
CA ALA A 20 -22.61 5.30 -9.64
C ALA A 20 -21.74 4.14 -9.16
N GLY A 21 -21.60 4.02 -7.83
CA GLY A 21 -20.93 2.93 -7.15
C GLY A 21 -21.02 3.11 -5.65
N GLU A 22 -20.87 2.02 -4.90
CA GLU A 22 -20.95 2.01 -3.44
C GLU A 22 -19.79 1.21 -2.84
N ILE A 23 -19.21 1.72 -1.75
CA ILE A 23 -18.22 1.00 -0.95
C ILE A 23 -18.98 -0.01 -0.08
N VAL A 24 -18.63 -1.27 -0.23
CA VAL A 24 -19.18 -2.39 0.51
C VAL A 24 -18.10 -3.16 1.25
N SER A 25 -18.45 -3.80 2.36
CA SER A 25 -17.54 -4.73 3.05
C SER A 25 -17.51 -6.04 2.26
N GLY A 26 -16.36 -6.41 1.74
CA GLY A 26 -16.10 -7.72 1.18
C GLY A 26 -15.67 -8.71 2.25
N LYS A 27 -15.32 -9.94 1.83
CA LYS A 27 -14.88 -11.00 2.74
C LYS A 27 -13.52 -10.69 3.41
N GLU A 28 -12.61 -10.10 2.66
CA GLU A 28 -11.23 -9.86 3.11
C GLU A 28 -10.84 -8.37 3.06
N SER A 29 -11.55 -7.55 2.29
CA SER A 29 -11.24 -6.15 2.06
C SER A 29 -12.53 -5.39 1.75
N PHE A 30 -12.44 -4.08 1.62
CA PHE A 30 -13.50 -3.26 1.05
C PHE A 30 -13.49 -3.37 -0.48
N GLU A 31 -14.69 -3.34 -1.05
CA GLU A 31 -14.93 -3.43 -2.48
C GLU A 31 -15.78 -2.25 -2.94
N LEU A 32 -15.60 -1.84 -4.20
CA LEU A 32 -16.52 -0.97 -4.90
C LEU A 32 -17.52 -1.83 -5.66
N ALA A 33 -18.79 -1.79 -5.26
CA ALA A 33 -19.89 -2.41 -5.98
C ALA A 33 -20.43 -1.44 -7.05
N LEU A 34 -20.47 -1.89 -8.30
CA LEU A 34 -21.00 -1.15 -9.43
C LEU A 34 -22.44 -1.53 -9.72
N PRO A 35 -23.24 -0.67 -10.38
CA PRO A 35 -24.66 -0.95 -10.72
C PRO A 35 -24.85 -2.19 -11.60
N ASP A 36 -23.86 -2.55 -12.39
CA ASP A 36 -23.85 -3.74 -13.25
C ASP A 36 -23.54 -5.05 -12.51
N GLY A 37 -23.38 -5.00 -11.19
CA GLY A 37 -23.10 -6.13 -10.33
C GLY A 37 -21.60 -6.48 -10.19
N ARG A 38 -20.72 -5.83 -10.93
CA ARG A 38 -19.28 -6.00 -10.76
C ARG A 38 -18.81 -5.47 -9.41
N LYS A 39 -17.83 -6.15 -8.83
CA LYS A 39 -17.15 -5.74 -7.61
C LYS A 39 -15.66 -5.59 -7.87
N ILE A 40 -15.08 -4.53 -7.35
CA ILE A 40 -13.67 -4.19 -7.53
C ILE A 40 -13.05 -4.05 -6.16
N VAL A 41 -12.00 -4.82 -5.89
CA VAL A 41 -11.25 -4.73 -4.63
C VAL A 41 -10.60 -3.36 -4.54
N LEU A 42 -10.80 -2.68 -3.42
CA LEU A 42 -10.19 -1.37 -3.18
C LEU A 42 -8.77 -1.54 -2.64
N LEU A 43 -7.83 -0.87 -3.29
CA LEU A 43 -6.41 -0.84 -2.93
C LEU A 43 -6.02 0.58 -2.49
N PRO A 44 -6.39 0.99 -1.25
CA PRO A 44 -6.25 2.37 -0.80
C PRO A 44 -4.79 2.88 -0.82
N TRP A 45 -3.81 2.02 -0.59
CA TRP A 45 -2.39 2.38 -0.68
C TRP A 45 -1.96 2.83 -2.08
N ARG A 46 -2.62 2.41 -3.15
CA ARG A 46 -2.30 2.84 -4.52
C ARG A 46 -2.76 4.26 -4.85
N VAL A 47 -3.57 4.87 -4.00
CA VAL A 47 -4.05 6.26 -4.12
C VAL A 47 -3.67 7.12 -2.92
N GLU A 48 -3.04 6.54 -1.91
CA GLU A 48 -2.48 7.29 -0.80
C GLU A 48 -1.36 8.20 -1.31
N ARG A 49 -1.45 9.50 -0.99
CA ARG A 49 -0.59 10.51 -1.60
C ARG A 49 0.90 10.22 -1.44
N ARG A 50 1.34 9.78 -0.26
CA ARG A 50 2.75 9.44 -0.03
C ARG A 50 3.26 8.38 -1.02
N PHE A 51 2.47 7.35 -1.32
CA PHE A 51 2.88 6.29 -2.25
C PHE A 51 2.78 6.74 -3.72
N VAL A 52 1.82 7.61 -4.02
CA VAL A 52 1.75 8.26 -5.34
C VAL A 52 2.98 9.15 -5.57
N GLU A 53 3.42 9.90 -4.56
CA GLU A 53 4.64 10.72 -4.68
C GLU A 53 5.91 9.85 -4.75
N LEU A 54 6.03 8.79 -3.94
CA LEU A 54 7.14 7.83 -4.07
C LEU A 54 7.19 7.22 -5.49
N LYS A 55 6.03 6.88 -6.06
CA LYS A 55 5.99 6.39 -7.44
C LYS A 55 6.45 7.43 -8.45
N LYS A 56 6.07 8.70 -8.30
CA LYS A 56 6.55 9.79 -9.17
C LYS A 56 8.06 9.97 -9.07
N ILE A 57 8.65 9.83 -7.88
CA ILE A 57 10.10 9.88 -7.66
C ILE A 57 10.80 8.78 -8.47
N ILE A 58 10.25 7.56 -8.47
CA ILE A 58 10.79 6.42 -9.22
C ILE A 58 10.60 6.64 -10.73
N ASP A 59 9.37 6.91 -11.16
CA ASP A 59 9.01 7.04 -12.59
C ASP A 59 9.74 8.25 -13.24
N GLY A 60 9.91 9.32 -12.47
CA GLY A 60 10.64 10.53 -12.86
C GLY A 60 12.16 10.38 -12.82
N LYS A 61 12.68 9.22 -12.36
CA LYS A 61 14.11 8.93 -12.22
C LYS A 61 14.85 9.95 -11.34
N THR A 62 14.17 10.51 -10.36
CA THR A 62 14.79 11.34 -9.32
C THR A 62 15.81 10.51 -8.53
N LEU A 63 15.48 9.23 -8.31
CA LEU A 63 16.41 8.22 -7.81
C LEU A 63 16.97 7.41 -8.98
N GLU A 64 18.30 7.40 -9.14
CA GLU A 64 18.99 6.62 -10.15
C GLU A 64 19.26 5.20 -9.67
N ASP A 65 18.99 4.21 -10.52
CA ASP A 65 19.27 2.80 -10.27
C ASP A 65 18.69 2.30 -8.93
N VAL A 66 17.39 2.41 -8.78
CA VAL A 66 16.67 1.84 -7.62
C VAL A 66 16.99 0.35 -7.52
N SER A 67 17.40 -0.10 -6.34
CA SER A 67 17.85 -1.47 -6.08
C SER A 67 17.00 -2.21 -5.07
N THR A 68 16.52 -1.51 -4.02
CA THR A 68 15.90 -2.17 -2.87
C THR A 68 14.73 -1.36 -2.32
N PHE A 69 13.66 -2.04 -2.02
CA PHE A 69 12.53 -1.56 -1.23
C PHE A 69 12.66 -2.13 0.19
N ARG A 70 12.67 -1.29 1.21
CA ARG A 70 12.73 -1.70 2.61
C ARG A 70 11.53 -1.15 3.35
N PHE A 71 10.59 -2.02 3.67
CA PHE A 71 9.31 -1.67 4.27
C PHE A 71 9.16 -2.30 5.64
N ALA A 72 8.47 -1.60 6.54
CA ALA A 72 8.10 -2.11 7.84
C ALA A 72 6.68 -1.62 8.19
N SER A 73 5.85 -2.52 8.73
CA SER A 73 4.49 -2.17 9.16
C SER A 73 4.13 -2.97 10.42
N PHE A 74 3.88 -2.23 11.50
CA PHE A 74 3.51 -2.80 12.80
C PHE A 74 2.19 -2.21 13.26
N SER A 75 1.22 -3.07 13.61
CA SER A 75 -0.12 -2.65 14.03
C SER A 75 -0.68 -3.57 15.12
N ALA A 76 -1.75 -3.16 15.75
CA ALA A 76 -2.45 -3.98 16.74
C ALA A 76 -3.43 -4.94 16.06
N GLY A 77 -3.32 -6.24 16.34
CA GLY A 77 -4.35 -7.24 15.99
C GLY A 77 -4.56 -7.53 14.51
N THR A 78 -3.63 -7.13 13.62
CA THR A 78 -3.68 -7.47 12.19
C THR A 78 -2.98 -8.81 11.92
N ASP A 79 -3.31 -9.45 10.80
CA ASP A 79 -2.56 -10.62 10.32
C ASP A 79 -1.25 -10.15 9.63
N PRO A 80 -0.06 -10.52 10.16
CA PRO A 80 1.21 -10.10 9.57
C PRO A 80 1.42 -10.62 8.14
N VAL A 81 0.90 -11.79 7.81
CA VAL A 81 0.99 -12.36 6.45
C VAL A 81 0.22 -11.50 5.45
N ARG A 82 -0.98 -11.09 5.84
CA ARG A 82 -1.81 -10.22 5.02
C ARG A 82 -1.21 -8.83 4.86
N THR A 83 -0.69 -8.27 5.96
CA THR A 83 0.04 -7.00 5.92
C THR A 83 1.24 -7.09 4.99
N ALA A 84 2.04 -8.15 5.08
CA ALA A 84 3.18 -8.37 4.23
C ALA A 84 2.80 -8.55 2.75
N ALA A 85 1.70 -9.25 2.45
CA ALA A 85 1.20 -9.36 1.07
C ALA A 85 0.81 -7.99 0.48
N ARG A 86 0.24 -7.09 1.31
CA ARG A 86 -0.03 -5.69 0.94
C ARG A 86 1.28 -4.94 0.64
N GLU A 87 2.30 -5.07 1.49
CA GLU A 87 3.60 -4.42 1.28
C GLU A 87 4.31 -4.92 0.02
N LEU A 88 4.18 -6.21 -0.29
CA LEU A 88 4.71 -6.77 -1.54
C LEU A 88 3.96 -6.22 -2.76
N ASP A 89 2.64 -6.04 -2.68
CA ASP A 89 1.86 -5.37 -3.73
C ASP A 89 2.28 -3.90 -3.88
N LEU A 90 2.47 -3.18 -2.78
CA LEU A 90 2.96 -1.80 -2.80
C LEU A 90 4.32 -1.71 -3.49
N ALA A 91 5.28 -2.58 -3.15
CA ALA A 91 6.58 -2.60 -3.80
C ALA A 91 6.46 -2.92 -5.30
N SER A 92 5.61 -3.88 -5.66
CA SER A 92 5.31 -4.22 -7.05
C SER A 92 4.72 -3.03 -7.83
N PHE A 93 3.77 -2.31 -7.23
CA PHE A 93 3.16 -1.10 -7.79
C PHE A 93 4.20 0.01 -7.99
N LEU A 94 5.01 0.29 -6.98
CA LEU A 94 6.04 1.33 -7.05
C LEU A 94 7.09 1.02 -8.11
N ALA A 95 7.55 -0.23 -8.18
CA ALA A 95 8.56 -0.68 -9.13
C ALA A 95 8.04 -0.92 -10.55
N GLY A 96 6.72 -0.98 -10.76
CA GLY A 96 6.13 -1.40 -12.03
C GLY A 96 6.53 -2.81 -12.46
N SER A 97 6.79 -3.72 -11.49
CA SER A 97 7.29 -5.07 -11.76
C SER A 97 6.73 -6.08 -10.74
N PRO A 98 6.27 -7.26 -11.17
CA PRO A 98 5.69 -8.24 -10.26
C PRO A 98 6.74 -8.89 -9.35
N VAL A 99 6.32 -9.33 -8.17
CA VAL A 99 7.12 -10.18 -7.29
C VAL A 99 7.24 -11.56 -7.93
N CYS A 100 8.46 -12.10 -8.04
CA CYS A 100 8.72 -13.40 -8.64
C CYS A 100 9.28 -14.45 -7.69
N ARG A 101 9.79 -14.04 -6.51
CA ARG A 101 10.36 -14.96 -5.52
C ARG A 101 10.21 -14.40 -4.11
N ILE A 102 9.84 -15.26 -3.16
CA ILE A 102 9.61 -14.91 -1.75
C ILE A 102 10.36 -15.90 -0.87
N PHE A 103 11.11 -15.40 0.12
CA PHE A 103 11.59 -16.13 1.28
C PHE A 103 11.04 -15.47 2.54
N SER A 104 10.49 -16.25 3.46
CA SER A 104 9.92 -15.73 4.70
C SER A 104 10.34 -16.52 5.92
N VAL A 105 10.42 -15.81 7.04
CA VAL A 105 10.56 -16.36 8.38
C VAL A 105 9.47 -15.74 9.25
N ARG A 106 8.70 -16.58 9.94
CA ARG A 106 7.57 -16.14 10.77
C ARG A 106 7.82 -16.45 12.24
N SER A 107 7.32 -15.59 13.11
CA SER A 107 7.20 -15.86 14.56
C SER A 107 5.74 -16.08 14.90
N GLY A 108 5.23 -17.25 14.50
CA GLY A 108 3.83 -17.62 14.63
C GLY A 108 2.90 -16.61 13.93
N ASP A 109 1.94 -16.08 14.67
CA ASP A 109 1.00 -15.03 14.25
C ASP A 109 1.45 -13.61 14.68
N ALA A 110 2.62 -13.50 15.31
CA ALA A 110 3.09 -12.24 15.88
C ALA A 110 3.82 -11.36 14.87
N ALA A 111 4.66 -11.97 14.03
CA ALA A 111 5.50 -11.24 13.10
C ALA A 111 5.89 -12.09 11.89
N CYS A 112 6.25 -11.42 10.80
CA CYS A 112 6.93 -12.04 9.67
C CYS A 112 7.99 -11.11 9.08
N ASN A 113 9.11 -11.72 8.65
CA ASN A 113 10.19 -11.09 7.92
C ASN A 113 10.28 -11.73 6.53
N ILE A 114 10.36 -10.91 5.52
CA ILE A 114 10.33 -11.36 4.13
C ILE A 114 11.48 -10.75 3.36
N LEU A 115 12.16 -11.60 2.59
CA LEU A 115 13.04 -11.20 1.51
C LEU A 115 12.42 -11.63 0.20
N ALA A 116 12.18 -10.70 -0.70
CA ALA A 116 11.56 -11.00 -1.98
C ALA A 116 12.34 -10.37 -3.14
N ARG A 117 12.05 -10.84 -4.35
CA ARG A 117 12.62 -10.33 -5.58
C ARG A 117 11.55 -10.00 -6.59
N LEU A 118 11.70 -8.88 -7.26
CA LEU A 118 10.89 -8.47 -8.39
C LEU A 118 11.45 -9.06 -9.69
N ALA A 119 10.60 -9.21 -10.70
CA ALA A 119 11.01 -9.73 -12.00
C ALA A 119 12.08 -8.87 -12.71
N ASN A 120 12.10 -7.55 -12.42
CA ASN A 120 13.14 -6.64 -12.91
C ASN A 120 14.47 -6.71 -12.14
N GLY A 121 14.58 -7.62 -11.17
CA GLY A 121 15.81 -7.87 -10.40
C GLY A 121 15.95 -7.06 -9.11
N MET A 122 15.08 -6.08 -8.83
CA MET A 122 15.10 -5.33 -7.56
C MET A 122 14.74 -6.24 -6.38
N SER A 123 15.27 -5.91 -5.21
CA SER A 123 15.04 -6.64 -3.96
C SER A 123 13.99 -5.95 -3.10
N ILE A 124 13.29 -6.74 -2.27
CA ILE A 124 12.33 -6.24 -1.30
C ILE A 124 12.66 -6.87 0.06
N SER A 125 12.69 -6.04 1.10
CA SER A 125 12.73 -6.48 2.50
C SER A 125 11.48 -5.96 3.20
N VAL A 126 10.69 -6.83 3.83
CA VAL A 126 9.47 -6.46 4.55
C VAL A 126 9.51 -7.03 5.97
N GLU A 127 9.23 -6.17 6.94
CA GLU A 127 9.04 -6.54 8.34
C GLU A 127 7.61 -6.19 8.77
N CYS A 128 6.83 -7.17 9.20
CA CYS A 128 5.46 -6.95 9.69
C CYS A 128 5.25 -7.55 11.06
N GLY A 129 4.48 -6.85 11.91
CA GLY A 129 4.14 -7.33 13.25
C GLY A 129 2.74 -6.92 13.68
N SER A 130 2.12 -7.77 14.53
CA SER A 130 0.73 -7.62 14.99
C SER A 130 0.60 -7.26 16.47
N ARG A 131 1.72 -7.10 17.19
CA ARG A 131 1.75 -6.99 18.66
C ARG A 131 1.94 -5.56 19.17
N MET A 132 1.49 -4.56 18.41
CA MET A 132 1.39 -3.20 18.94
C MET A 132 0.34 -3.12 20.05
N PRO A 133 0.51 -2.22 21.03
CA PRO A 133 -0.52 -1.99 22.05
C PRO A 133 -1.87 -1.64 21.41
N SER A 134 -2.96 -2.09 22.03
CA SER A 134 -4.31 -1.72 21.58
C SER A 134 -4.50 -0.22 21.63
N GLY A 135 -4.99 0.36 20.52
CA GLY A 135 -5.19 1.79 20.37
C GLY A 135 -3.94 2.58 19.95
N ALA A 136 -2.79 1.91 19.78
CA ALA A 136 -1.62 2.55 19.18
C ALA A 136 -1.81 2.72 17.67
N ASP A 137 -1.29 3.81 17.13
CA ASP A 137 -1.23 4.02 15.70
C ASP A 137 -0.36 2.97 15.01
N THR A 138 -0.67 2.67 13.76
CA THR A 138 0.19 1.83 12.94
C THR A 138 1.54 2.52 12.71
N LEU A 139 2.62 1.81 13.03
CA LEU A 139 3.97 2.24 12.75
C LEU A 139 4.38 1.73 11.36
N ASP A 140 4.32 2.60 10.37
CA ASP A 140 4.74 2.31 9.00
C ASP A 140 6.07 3.00 8.67
N ARG A 141 6.88 2.34 7.86
CA ARG A 141 8.10 2.91 7.29
C ARG A 141 8.34 2.29 5.91
N HIS A 142 8.52 3.15 4.92
CA HIS A 142 8.81 2.74 3.55
C HIS A 142 10.03 3.51 3.04
N GLU A 143 11.05 2.78 2.67
CA GLU A 143 12.30 3.32 2.15
C GLU A 143 12.61 2.69 0.79
N ILE A 144 12.97 3.53 -0.16
CA ILE A 144 13.38 3.14 -1.51
C ILE A 144 14.85 3.51 -1.64
N ILE A 145 15.69 2.51 -1.80
CA ILE A 145 17.15 2.64 -1.82
C ILE A 145 17.64 2.52 -3.25
N ALA A 146 18.41 3.48 -3.67
CA ALA A 146 19.03 3.58 -4.98
C ALA A 146 20.56 3.66 -4.87
N ARG A 147 21.24 3.60 -5.99
CA ARG A 147 22.71 3.75 -6.03
C ARG A 147 23.16 5.12 -5.48
N ARG A 148 22.36 6.16 -5.70
CA ARG A 148 22.64 7.53 -5.25
C ARG A 148 21.39 8.15 -4.67
N GLY A 149 21.07 7.79 -3.44
CA GLY A 149 19.95 8.39 -2.71
C GLY A 149 19.00 7.39 -2.11
N VAL A 150 18.13 7.92 -1.28
CA VAL A 150 17.05 7.21 -0.62
C VAL A 150 15.82 8.11 -0.64
N ALA A 151 14.65 7.54 -0.93
CA ALA A 151 13.37 8.19 -0.66
C ALA A 151 12.68 7.44 0.50
N SER A 152 12.06 8.19 1.40
CA SER A 152 11.41 7.61 2.58
C SER A 152 10.15 8.40 2.94
N ASP A 153 9.15 7.69 3.47
CA ASP A 153 7.95 8.27 4.08
C ASP A 153 8.12 8.56 5.59
N ARG A 154 9.33 8.47 6.10
CA ARG A 154 9.64 8.75 7.49
C ARG A 154 9.74 10.26 7.71
N GLY A 155 8.68 10.84 8.29
CA GLY A 155 8.69 12.25 8.69
C GLY A 155 9.66 12.54 9.85
N VAL A 156 10.26 13.72 9.82
CA VAL A 156 11.22 14.18 10.84
C VAL A 156 10.53 15.06 11.89
N ASP A 157 9.33 15.55 11.62
CA ASP A 157 8.60 16.44 12.54
C ASP A 157 7.83 15.63 13.59
N THR A 158 8.28 15.75 14.84
CA THR A 158 7.67 15.09 16.00
C THR A 158 6.52 15.89 16.62
N GLN A 159 6.29 17.13 16.21
CA GLN A 159 5.28 18.01 16.82
C GLN A 159 3.90 17.87 16.17
N VAL A 160 3.85 17.56 14.88
CA VAL A 160 2.61 17.28 14.17
C VAL A 160 2.81 15.98 13.38
N PRO A 161 2.10 14.92 13.71
CA PRO A 161 2.22 13.64 12.97
C PRO A 161 1.71 13.82 11.54
N GLN A 162 2.56 14.26 10.66
CA GLN A 162 2.28 14.38 9.24
C GLN A 162 2.97 13.21 8.52
N ARG A 163 2.25 12.54 7.64
CA ARG A 163 2.85 11.55 6.76
C ARG A 163 3.52 12.29 5.63
N SER A 164 4.84 12.39 5.69
CA SER A 164 5.68 13.04 4.69
C SER A 164 6.54 12.02 3.95
N ILE A 165 7.06 12.44 2.83
CA ILE A 165 8.07 11.74 2.07
C ILE A 165 9.29 12.63 2.02
N ASP A 166 10.42 12.06 2.40
CA ASP A 166 11.70 12.71 2.26
C ASP A 166 12.52 11.95 1.23
N ASP A 167 13.12 12.65 0.28
CA ASP A 167 14.16 12.12 -0.59
C ASP A 167 15.49 12.78 -0.29
N TRP A 168 16.55 12.00 -0.32
CA TRP A 168 17.92 12.44 -0.19
C TRP A 168 18.69 11.98 -1.41
N THR A 169 19.18 12.94 -2.18
CA THR A 169 19.95 12.71 -3.41
C THR A 169 21.22 13.55 -3.41
N ASP A 170 22.10 13.32 -4.38
CA ASP A 170 23.29 14.17 -4.59
C ASP A 170 22.89 15.64 -4.86
N ASN A 171 21.66 15.91 -5.28
CA ASN A 171 21.14 17.25 -5.54
C ASN A 171 20.53 17.94 -4.32
N GLY A 172 20.48 17.24 -3.17
CA GLY A 172 19.92 17.76 -1.92
C GLY A 172 18.80 16.90 -1.36
N CYS A 173 18.04 17.50 -0.42
CA CYS A 173 16.88 16.88 0.20
C CYS A 173 15.62 17.60 -0.23
N ALA A 174 14.56 16.84 -0.56
CA ALA A 174 13.21 17.37 -0.79
C ALA A 174 12.20 16.64 0.11
N THR A 175 11.21 17.39 0.62
CA THR A 175 10.16 16.87 1.51
C THR A 175 8.77 17.12 0.91
N PHE A 176 7.94 16.09 0.86
CA PHE A 176 6.55 16.17 0.39
C PHE A 176 5.60 15.81 1.55
N THR A 177 4.74 16.72 1.91
CA THR A 177 3.81 16.55 3.04
C THR A 177 2.38 16.40 2.55
N ASP A 178 1.65 15.40 3.07
CA ASP A 178 0.21 15.26 2.82
C ASP A 178 -0.57 16.09 3.84
N VAL A 179 -1.22 17.14 3.37
CA VAL A 179 -2.03 18.06 4.19
C VAL A 179 -3.54 17.85 4.04
N ASP A 180 -3.99 16.91 3.20
CA ASP A 180 -5.41 16.73 2.87
C ASP A 180 -6.14 15.77 3.83
N THR A 181 -5.77 15.71 5.09
CA THR A 181 -6.30 14.73 6.06
C THR A 181 -7.68 15.05 6.63
N GLU A 182 -8.26 16.23 6.36
CA GLU A 182 -9.48 16.70 7.00
C GLU A 182 -10.77 16.51 6.19
N LEU A 183 -10.73 15.81 5.06
CA LEU A 183 -11.90 15.62 4.22
C LEU A 183 -12.98 14.78 4.92
N PHE A 184 -14.18 15.35 5.05
CA PHE A 184 -15.40 14.67 5.49
C PHE A 184 -15.45 14.22 6.97
N GLY A 185 -14.52 14.62 7.83
CA GLY A 185 -14.49 14.17 9.23
C GLY A 185 -14.37 12.64 9.38
N LEU A 186 -13.73 11.99 8.43
CA LEU A 186 -13.43 10.57 8.43
C LEU A 186 -11.99 10.33 8.89
N PRO A 187 -11.69 9.20 9.56
CA PRO A 187 -10.32 8.80 9.83
C PRO A 187 -9.59 8.45 8.51
N ASN A 188 -8.27 8.55 8.53
CA ASN A 188 -7.43 8.45 7.33
C ASN A 188 -7.64 7.18 6.51
N ASP A 189 -7.75 6.03 7.16
CA ASP A 189 -8.01 4.74 6.52
C ASP A 189 -9.32 4.74 5.71
N GLN A 190 -10.35 5.41 6.22
CA GLN A 190 -11.64 5.56 5.53
C GLN A 190 -11.55 6.59 4.39
N ILE A 191 -10.81 7.67 4.57
CA ILE A 191 -10.55 8.66 3.50
C ILE A 191 -9.86 7.98 2.32
N TRP A 192 -8.86 7.14 2.56
CA TRP A 192 -8.16 6.43 1.49
C TRP A 192 -9.05 5.43 0.76
N LEU A 193 -9.99 4.78 1.46
CA LEU A 193 -10.99 3.94 0.81
C LEU A 193 -11.93 4.74 -0.08
N VAL A 194 -12.38 5.93 0.36
CA VAL A 194 -13.21 6.83 -0.45
C VAL A 194 -12.42 7.30 -1.68
N ARG A 195 -11.16 7.70 -1.51
CA ARG A 195 -10.27 8.09 -2.62
C ARG A 195 -10.04 6.93 -3.60
N ALA A 196 -9.87 5.72 -3.09
CA ALA A 196 -9.71 4.52 -3.91
C ALA A 196 -10.96 4.25 -4.75
N ALA A 197 -12.15 4.27 -4.13
CA ALA A 197 -13.40 4.10 -4.84
C ALA A 197 -13.62 5.20 -5.90
N PHE A 198 -13.37 6.45 -5.53
CA PHE A 198 -13.46 7.58 -6.46
C PHE A 198 -12.49 7.47 -7.64
N ALA A 199 -11.25 7.05 -7.39
CA ALA A 199 -10.25 6.86 -8.45
C ALA A 199 -10.70 5.81 -9.48
N VAL A 200 -11.29 4.68 -9.03
CA VAL A 200 -11.84 3.65 -9.93
C VAL A 200 -13.05 4.17 -10.70
N LEU A 201 -13.92 4.96 -10.07
CA LEU A 201 -15.07 5.56 -10.77
C LEU A 201 -14.64 6.56 -11.85
N MET A 202 -13.60 7.34 -11.58
CA MET A 202 -13.03 8.30 -12.54
C MET A 202 -12.19 7.63 -13.63
N LYS A 203 -11.58 6.48 -13.34
CA LYS A 203 -10.68 5.73 -14.22
C LYS A 203 -11.02 4.24 -14.20
N PRO A 204 -12.08 3.82 -14.93
CA PRO A 204 -12.55 2.43 -14.92
C PRO A 204 -11.50 1.40 -15.38
N GLU A 205 -10.48 1.84 -16.11
CA GLU A 205 -9.33 1.02 -16.51
C GLU A 205 -8.49 0.50 -15.33
N LEU A 206 -8.61 1.11 -14.14
CA LEU A 206 -7.96 0.61 -12.93
C LEU A 206 -8.59 -0.69 -12.41
N ALA A 207 -9.86 -0.94 -12.73
CA ALA A 207 -10.59 -2.07 -12.17
C ALA A 207 -9.95 -3.45 -12.48
N PRO A 208 -9.62 -3.80 -13.75
CA PRO A 208 -8.95 -5.06 -14.04
C PRO A 208 -7.57 -5.17 -13.39
N GLU A 209 -6.80 -4.08 -13.35
CA GLU A 209 -5.48 -4.04 -12.71
C GLU A 209 -5.57 -4.30 -11.21
N TRP A 210 -6.52 -3.66 -10.51
CA TRP A 210 -6.69 -3.82 -9.08
C TRP A 210 -7.21 -5.21 -8.69
N ASN A 211 -8.12 -5.79 -9.48
CA ASN A 211 -8.55 -7.16 -9.27
C ASN A 211 -7.40 -8.16 -9.51
N GLN A 212 -6.55 -7.94 -10.51
CA GLN A 212 -5.35 -8.75 -10.73
C GLN A 212 -4.37 -8.63 -9.56
N ALA A 213 -4.16 -7.43 -9.03
CA ALA A 213 -3.31 -7.21 -7.87
C ALA A 213 -3.86 -7.88 -6.61
N ALA A 214 -5.18 -7.86 -6.41
CA ALA A 214 -5.82 -8.58 -5.31
C ALA A 214 -5.59 -10.10 -5.40
N GLU A 215 -5.67 -10.68 -6.60
CA GLU A 215 -5.33 -12.09 -6.81
C GLU A 215 -3.83 -12.37 -6.62
N ALA A 216 -2.95 -11.45 -7.01
CA ALA A 216 -1.52 -11.57 -6.75
C ALA A 216 -1.22 -11.55 -5.23
N MET A 217 -1.86 -10.69 -4.45
CA MET A 217 -1.71 -10.67 -2.99
C MET A 217 -2.11 -11.99 -2.33
N LYS A 218 -3.15 -12.68 -2.81
CA LYS A 218 -3.49 -14.02 -2.32
C LYS A 218 -2.37 -15.04 -2.59
N LYS A 219 -1.74 -14.96 -3.76
CA LYS A 219 -0.58 -15.80 -4.10
C LYS A 219 0.62 -15.46 -3.22
N TYR A 220 0.87 -14.17 -2.95
CA TYR A 220 1.94 -13.75 -2.04
C TYR A 220 1.72 -14.29 -0.64
N ALA A 221 0.50 -14.16 -0.09
CA ALA A 221 0.17 -14.69 1.23
C ALA A 221 0.38 -16.22 1.32
N ALA A 222 -0.06 -16.96 0.32
CA ALA A 222 0.17 -18.40 0.25
C ALA A 222 1.67 -18.77 0.15
N ALA A 223 2.44 -18.02 -0.65
CA ALA A 223 3.87 -18.22 -0.80
C ALA A 223 4.65 -17.89 0.48
N ILE A 224 4.24 -16.85 1.23
CA ILE A 224 4.80 -16.50 2.54
C ILE A 224 4.65 -17.70 3.51
N VAL A 225 3.44 -18.23 3.64
CA VAL A 225 3.17 -19.36 4.54
C VAL A 225 3.95 -20.61 4.11
N LYS A 226 3.96 -20.90 2.81
CA LYS A 226 4.70 -22.03 2.26
C LYS A 226 6.20 -21.91 2.47
N SER A 227 6.77 -20.75 2.21
CA SER A 227 8.21 -20.50 2.36
C SER A 227 8.68 -20.69 3.81
N ASP A 228 7.91 -20.22 4.78
CA ASP A 228 8.19 -20.41 6.20
C ASP A 228 8.12 -21.90 6.59
N ALA A 229 7.06 -22.60 6.18
CA ALA A 229 6.87 -24.01 6.50
C ALA A 229 7.96 -24.91 5.92
N GLU A 230 8.44 -24.61 4.71
CA GLU A 230 9.47 -25.38 4.00
C GLU A 230 10.90 -24.87 4.27
N ASN A 231 11.03 -23.71 4.92
CA ASN A 231 12.31 -22.99 5.11
C ASN A 231 13.09 -22.83 3.79
N GLN A 232 12.37 -22.54 2.71
CA GLN A 232 12.92 -22.37 1.37
C GLN A 232 12.24 -21.24 0.60
N PRO A 233 12.96 -20.61 -0.35
CA PRO A 233 12.34 -19.62 -1.22
C PRO A 233 11.29 -20.25 -2.14
N VAL A 234 10.15 -19.57 -2.29
CA VAL A 234 9.07 -19.95 -3.23
C VAL A 234 9.13 -19.03 -4.45
N THR A 235 9.12 -19.63 -5.64
CA THR A 235 8.98 -18.95 -6.93
C THR A 235 7.51 -18.83 -7.27
N LEU A 236 7.08 -17.66 -7.79
CA LEU A 236 5.70 -17.31 -8.15
C LEU A 236 5.45 -17.43 -9.64
#